data_9da007fcd0368fc16d2264c70bf7f7d0
#
_entry.id   9da007fcd0368fc16d2264c70bf7f7d0
#
_cell.length_a   1.000
_cell.length_b   1.000
_cell.length_c   1.000
_cell.angle_alpha   90.00
_cell.angle_beta   90.00
_cell.angle_gamma   90.00
#
_symmetry.space_group_name_H-M   'P 1'
#
loop_
_entity.id
_entity.type
_entity.pdbx_description
1 polymer ?
#
loop_
_entity_poly.entity_id
_entity_poly.type
_entity_poly.pdbx_seq_one_letter_code
_entity_poly.pdbx_strand_id
1 'polypeptide(L)'
;MKENHLRVLGMLIGTSKGLPGEFLLLFAVLIWVLFFLIYLGNRQNKLNRWCFISGMCFSMGVFKEYLYFTLFPYIMQVWPGWMTEALSVRIYSILTAVLYYFAMPAALVFGFYFSHMEERRPILFRWARVLVFVPALVFGILYPYWDTRYYQLYDRTYYLCAAIYNWIYGVLLTVLLLGTLWRERGTPVYRQKMMVSVLVLVPIWYELISAFLIHLLGLKDFFKAWQGNLLIILILIIFYLYNAFKGGFMGARFKHEAYDWDKDGKLVNQSAQF
;
A
#
# COMPACT_ATOMS: atom_id res chain seq x y z
N MET A 1 -18.08 -33.53 17.74
CA MET A 1 -17.15 -33.22 16.65
C MET A 1 -17.67 -32.21 15.65
N LYS A 2 -18.92 -32.29 15.16
CA LYS A 2 -19.53 -31.32 14.23
C LYS A 2 -19.66 -29.88 14.80
N GLU A 3 -19.99 -29.75 16.08
CA GLU A 3 -20.12 -28.41 16.72
C GLU A 3 -18.78 -27.68 16.82
N ASN A 4 -17.69 -28.40 17.04
CA ASN A 4 -16.35 -27.80 17.06
C ASN A 4 -15.92 -27.32 15.67
N HIS A 5 -16.28 -28.03 14.60
CA HIS A 5 -16.01 -27.60 13.23
C HIS A 5 -16.79 -26.33 12.84
N LEU A 6 -18.05 -26.21 13.28
CA LEU A 6 -18.85 -25.00 13.04
C LEU A 6 -18.36 -23.80 13.86
N ARG A 7 -17.88 -24.01 15.09
CA ARG A 7 -17.23 -22.95 15.89
C ARG A 7 -15.90 -22.52 15.28
N VAL A 8 -15.10 -23.47 14.80
CA VAL A 8 -13.82 -23.21 14.11
C VAL A 8 -14.05 -22.47 12.80
N LEU A 9 -15.07 -22.85 12.01
CA LEU A 9 -15.45 -22.14 10.80
C LEU A 9 -15.97 -20.73 11.12
N GLY A 10 -16.79 -20.56 12.16
CA GLY A 10 -17.26 -19.26 12.64
C GLY A 10 -16.13 -18.34 13.15
N MET A 11 -14.99 -18.90 13.60
CA MET A 11 -13.83 -18.12 14.01
C MET A 11 -12.88 -17.78 12.86
N LEU A 12 -12.78 -18.63 11.85
CA LEU A 12 -12.09 -18.27 10.59
C LEU A 12 -12.79 -17.13 9.86
N ILE A 13 -14.12 -17.05 9.99
CA ILE A 13 -14.98 -15.97 9.52
C ILE A 13 -15.01 -14.79 10.50
N GLY A 14 -14.18 -14.83 11.57
CA GLY A 14 -14.13 -13.83 12.62
C GLY A 14 -14.20 -12.41 12.08
N THR A 15 -15.24 -11.71 12.46
CA THR A 15 -15.47 -10.34 12.01
C THR A 15 -14.58 -9.39 12.79
N SER A 16 -13.64 -8.75 12.10
CA SER A 16 -13.37 -7.37 12.50
C SER A 16 -14.72 -6.63 12.39
N LYS A 17 -15.00 -5.68 13.25
CA LYS A 17 -16.20 -4.83 13.08
C LYS A 17 -16.18 -4.24 11.66
N GLY A 18 -16.79 -4.90 10.69
CA GLY A 18 -16.72 -4.56 9.27
C GLY A 18 -16.66 -5.80 8.39
N LEU A 19 -15.67 -5.88 7.48
CA LEU A 19 -15.53 -7.01 6.55
C LEU A 19 -15.06 -8.28 7.27
N PRO A 20 -15.54 -9.46 6.85
CA PRO A 20 -15.04 -10.76 7.30
C PRO A 20 -13.53 -10.88 7.08
N GLY A 21 -12.85 -11.60 7.99
CA GLY A 21 -11.39 -11.74 7.94
C GLY A 21 -10.85 -12.36 6.65
N GLU A 22 -11.60 -13.29 6.06
CA GLU A 22 -11.25 -13.92 4.78
C GLU A 22 -11.15 -12.90 3.63
N PHE A 23 -12.07 -11.92 3.61
CA PHE A 23 -12.00 -10.83 2.63
C PHE A 23 -10.78 -9.93 2.88
N LEU A 24 -10.44 -9.67 4.15
CA LEU A 24 -9.24 -8.89 4.47
C LEU A 24 -7.97 -9.62 4.00
N LEU A 25 -7.88 -10.93 4.19
CA LEU A 25 -6.77 -11.72 3.66
C LEU A 25 -6.73 -11.70 2.14
N LEU A 26 -7.87 -11.92 1.49
CA LEU A 26 -7.96 -11.87 0.03
C LEU A 26 -7.46 -10.53 -0.52
N PHE A 27 -7.90 -9.42 0.07
CA PHE A 27 -7.43 -8.09 -0.33
C PHE A 27 -5.93 -7.88 -0.08
N ALA A 28 -5.40 -8.34 1.06
CA ALA A 28 -3.97 -8.26 1.33
C ALA A 28 -3.17 -9.01 0.27
N VAL A 29 -3.59 -10.23 -0.09
CA VAL A 29 -2.95 -11.05 -1.12
C VAL A 29 -3.05 -10.38 -2.50
N LEU A 30 -4.21 -9.84 -2.88
CA LEU A 30 -4.39 -9.13 -4.15
C LEU A 30 -3.46 -7.90 -4.25
N ILE A 31 -3.35 -7.13 -3.17
CA ILE A 31 -2.43 -5.99 -3.10
C ILE A 31 -0.97 -6.46 -3.25
N TRP A 32 -0.57 -7.53 -2.56
CA TRP A 32 0.78 -8.06 -2.66
C TRP A 32 1.10 -8.57 -4.06
N VAL A 33 0.19 -9.31 -4.68
CA VAL A 33 0.35 -9.79 -6.06
C VAL A 33 0.50 -8.60 -7.01
N LEU A 34 -0.35 -7.57 -6.89
CA LEU A 34 -0.26 -6.37 -7.73
C LEU A 34 1.11 -5.70 -7.62
N PHE A 35 1.56 -5.38 -6.40
CA PHE A 35 2.83 -4.70 -6.22
C PHE A 35 4.02 -5.59 -6.61
N PHE A 36 3.90 -6.89 -6.40
CA PHE A 36 4.91 -7.85 -6.84
C PHE A 36 5.00 -7.91 -8.39
N LEU A 37 3.87 -7.91 -9.09
CA LEU A 37 3.85 -7.82 -10.55
C LEU A 37 4.47 -6.53 -11.07
N ILE A 38 4.18 -5.38 -10.43
CA ILE A 38 4.83 -4.10 -10.77
C ILE A 38 6.35 -4.19 -10.58
N TYR A 39 6.81 -4.79 -9.48
CA TYR A 39 8.23 -4.99 -9.23
C TYR A 39 8.88 -5.93 -10.24
N LEU A 40 8.24 -7.06 -10.56
CA LEU A 40 8.74 -8.03 -11.53
C LEU A 40 8.79 -7.46 -12.94
N GLY A 41 7.88 -6.58 -13.32
CA GLY A 41 7.81 -5.95 -14.63
C GLY A 41 9.10 -5.22 -15.00
N ASN A 42 9.77 -4.58 -14.04
CA ASN A 42 11.11 -4.02 -14.22
C ASN A 42 11.84 -3.89 -12.88
N ARG A 43 12.56 -4.95 -12.49
CA ARG A 43 13.30 -5.03 -11.22
C ARG A 43 14.44 -4.01 -11.08
N GLN A 44 15.01 -3.56 -12.21
CA GLN A 44 16.11 -2.59 -12.20
C GLN A 44 15.60 -1.17 -12.02
N ASN A 45 14.33 -0.90 -12.34
CA ASN A 45 13.75 0.41 -12.20
C ASN A 45 13.53 0.76 -10.72
N LYS A 46 14.23 1.78 -10.25
CA LYS A 46 14.14 2.29 -8.88
C LYS A 46 12.72 2.76 -8.53
N LEU A 47 11.98 3.30 -9.50
CA LEU A 47 10.59 3.71 -9.32
C LEU A 47 9.70 2.52 -8.94
N ASN A 48 9.80 1.40 -9.68
CA ASN A 48 9.03 0.19 -9.41
C ASN A 48 9.38 -0.43 -8.05
N ARG A 49 10.68 -0.38 -7.69
CA ARG A 49 11.15 -0.84 -6.38
C ARG A 49 10.53 -0.06 -5.23
N TRP A 50 10.49 1.26 -5.32
CA TRP A 50 9.91 2.09 -4.26
C TRP A 50 8.38 2.07 -4.27
N CYS A 51 7.75 1.87 -5.43
CA CYS A 51 6.33 1.56 -5.53
C CYS A 51 6.00 0.28 -4.76
N PHE A 52 6.78 -0.77 -4.96
CA PHE A 52 6.62 -2.04 -4.23
C PHE A 52 6.80 -1.86 -2.72
N ILE A 53 7.89 -1.21 -2.27
CA ILE A 53 8.17 -1.00 -0.85
C ILE A 53 7.02 -0.22 -0.19
N SER A 54 6.57 0.89 -0.78
CA SER A 54 5.48 1.69 -0.21
C SER A 54 4.17 0.91 -0.19
N GLY A 55 3.84 0.19 -1.26
CA GLY A 55 2.65 -0.64 -1.33
C GLY A 55 2.63 -1.76 -0.29
N MET A 56 3.78 -2.41 -0.05
CA MET A 56 3.90 -3.40 1.02
C MET A 56 3.68 -2.77 2.40
N CYS A 57 4.22 -1.57 2.66
CA CYS A 57 3.98 -0.86 3.92
C CYS A 57 2.48 -0.51 4.11
N PHE A 58 1.80 -0.02 3.07
CA PHE A 58 0.36 0.28 3.14
C PHE A 58 -0.48 -0.97 3.34
N SER A 59 -0.12 -2.09 2.71
CA SER A 59 -0.85 -3.36 2.85
C SER A 59 -0.85 -3.91 4.29
N MET A 60 0.11 -3.50 5.13
CA MET A 60 0.15 -3.88 6.54
C MET A 60 -1.10 -3.41 7.29
N GLY A 61 -1.78 -2.35 6.83
CA GLY A 61 -3.04 -1.91 7.39
C GLY A 61 -4.15 -2.96 7.32
N VAL A 62 -4.29 -3.62 6.18
CA VAL A 62 -5.29 -4.68 5.97
C VAL A 62 -4.82 -5.99 6.62
N PHE A 63 -3.55 -6.33 6.44
CA PHE A 63 -2.99 -7.58 6.93
C PHE A 63 -3.01 -7.69 8.46
N LYS A 64 -2.66 -6.62 9.18
CA LYS A 64 -2.72 -6.60 10.66
C LYS A 64 -4.13 -6.82 11.21
N GLU A 65 -5.16 -6.30 10.53
CA GLU A 65 -6.55 -6.50 10.93
C GLU A 65 -6.94 -7.98 10.79
N TYR A 66 -6.57 -8.62 9.68
CA TYR A 66 -6.76 -10.06 9.51
C TYR A 66 -6.05 -10.86 10.61
N LEU A 67 -4.78 -10.57 10.86
CA LEU A 67 -4.01 -11.28 11.89
C LEU A 67 -4.66 -11.15 13.26
N TYR A 68 -4.98 -9.93 13.68
CA TYR A 68 -5.42 -9.64 15.04
C TYR A 68 -6.86 -10.09 15.33
N PHE A 69 -7.76 -9.91 14.36
CA PHE A 69 -9.18 -10.23 14.57
C PHE A 69 -9.59 -11.63 14.09
N THR A 70 -8.75 -12.30 13.30
CA THR A 70 -9.09 -13.61 12.72
C THR A 70 -8.07 -14.68 13.06
N LEU A 71 -6.81 -14.51 12.64
CA LEU A 71 -5.82 -15.56 12.74
C LEU A 71 -5.34 -15.79 14.19
N PHE A 72 -5.01 -14.74 14.93
CA PHE A 72 -4.48 -14.91 16.30
C PHE A 72 -5.50 -15.50 17.27
N PRO A 73 -6.79 -15.09 17.30
CA PRO A 73 -7.79 -15.75 18.10
C PRO A 73 -7.95 -17.23 17.78
N TYR A 74 -7.88 -17.59 16.48
CA TYR A 74 -7.91 -18.98 16.04
C TYR A 74 -6.69 -19.77 16.57
N ILE A 75 -5.47 -19.23 16.44
CA ILE A 75 -4.26 -19.86 16.95
C ILE A 75 -4.31 -20.06 18.46
N MET A 76 -4.75 -19.03 19.21
CA MET A 76 -4.86 -19.10 20.67
C MET A 76 -5.83 -20.22 21.13
N GLN A 77 -6.87 -20.49 20.32
CA GLN A 77 -7.81 -21.55 20.62
C GLN A 77 -7.32 -22.93 20.27
N VAL A 78 -6.67 -23.10 19.08
CA VAL A 78 -6.24 -24.42 18.58
C VAL A 78 -4.93 -24.86 19.22
N TRP A 79 -4.02 -23.92 19.45
CA TRP A 79 -2.70 -24.16 20.04
C TRP A 79 -2.44 -23.20 21.22
N PRO A 80 -3.07 -23.47 22.38
CA PRO A 80 -2.84 -22.68 23.59
C PRO A 80 -1.35 -22.71 23.97
N GLY A 81 -0.75 -21.52 24.14
CA GLY A 81 0.68 -21.40 24.47
C GLY A 81 1.59 -20.98 23.30
N TRP A 82 1.17 -21.12 22.04
CA TRP A 82 1.94 -20.62 20.90
C TRP A 82 1.76 -19.10 20.70
N MET A 83 0.58 -18.59 21.02
CA MET A 83 0.23 -17.18 20.89
C MET A 83 -0.39 -16.68 22.19
N THR A 84 0.15 -15.60 22.74
CA THR A 84 -0.42 -14.91 23.88
C THR A 84 -1.12 -13.62 23.43
N GLU A 85 -2.06 -13.13 24.21
CA GLU A 85 -2.72 -11.85 23.93
C GLU A 85 -1.69 -10.70 23.84
N ALA A 86 -0.73 -10.66 24.77
CA ALA A 86 0.34 -9.68 24.77
C ALA A 86 1.18 -9.70 23.49
N LEU A 87 1.50 -10.91 22.98
CA LEU A 87 2.24 -11.07 21.73
C LEU A 87 1.41 -10.62 20.52
N SER A 88 0.11 -10.95 20.50
CA SER A 88 -0.80 -10.53 19.42
C SER A 88 -0.93 -9.02 19.34
N VAL A 89 -1.07 -8.33 20.48
CA VAL A 89 -1.09 -6.86 20.56
C VAL A 89 0.23 -6.25 20.11
N ARG A 90 1.37 -6.86 20.49
CA ARG A 90 2.69 -6.37 20.07
C ARG A 90 2.90 -6.50 18.57
N ILE A 91 2.53 -7.64 17.95
CA ILE A 91 2.61 -7.81 16.49
C ILE A 91 1.70 -6.80 15.78
N TYR A 92 0.47 -6.63 16.24
CA TYR A 92 -0.43 -5.61 15.70
C TYR A 92 0.17 -4.21 15.78
N SER A 93 0.81 -3.88 16.90
CA SER A 93 1.48 -2.59 17.13
C SER A 93 2.61 -2.36 16.14
N ILE A 94 3.49 -3.35 15.95
CA ILE A 94 4.61 -3.28 15.01
C ILE A 94 4.11 -3.05 13.57
N LEU A 95 3.10 -3.80 13.13
CA LEU A 95 2.53 -3.64 11.78
C LEU A 95 1.84 -2.27 11.62
N THR A 96 1.22 -1.76 12.68
CA THR A 96 0.67 -0.40 12.71
C THR A 96 1.77 0.66 12.59
N ALA A 97 2.90 0.46 13.26
CA ALA A 97 4.04 1.37 13.15
C ALA A 97 4.64 1.36 11.72
N VAL A 98 4.72 0.19 11.07
CA VAL A 98 5.14 0.10 9.66
C VAL A 98 4.22 0.94 8.77
N LEU A 99 2.90 0.83 8.96
CA LEU A 99 1.93 1.61 8.21
C LEU A 99 2.06 3.11 8.49
N TYR A 100 2.08 3.53 9.76
CA TYR A 100 1.98 4.95 10.12
C TYR A 100 3.32 5.69 10.02
N TYR A 101 4.46 5.01 10.27
CA TYR A 101 5.77 5.68 10.31
C TYR A 101 6.52 5.58 9.00
N PHE A 102 6.39 4.45 8.26
CA PHE A 102 7.22 4.17 7.10
C PHE A 102 6.49 4.22 5.76
N ALA A 103 5.17 3.99 5.70
CA ALA A 103 4.46 3.93 4.43
C ALA A 103 4.53 5.26 3.66
N MET A 104 4.24 6.38 4.33
CA MET A 104 4.28 7.71 3.70
C MET A 104 5.68 8.19 3.32
N PRO A 105 6.73 8.04 4.16
CA PRO A 105 8.11 8.26 3.74
C PRO A 105 8.51 7.45 2.51
N ALA A 106 8.16 6.16 2.46
CA ALA A 106 8.45 5.32 1.30
C ALA A 106 7.71 5.80 0.03
N ALA A 107 6.43 6.20 0.17
CA ALA A 107 5.67 6.79 -0.92
C ALA A 107 6.26 8.12 -1.40
N LEU A 108 6.81 8.94 -0.49
CA LEU A 108 7.47 10.18 -0.88
C LEU A 108 8.77 9.93 -1.65
N VAL A 109 9.55 8.90 -1.29
CA VAL A 109 10.72 8.49 -2.08
C VAL A 109 10.30 8.00 -3.48
N PHE A 110 9.20 7.25 -3.59
CA PHE A 110 8.59 6.94 -4.88
C PHE A 110 8.29 8.23 -5.67
N GLY A 111 7.69 9.24 -5.03
CA GLY A 111 7.43 10.56 -5.63
C GLY A 111 8.68 11.27 -6.13
N PHE A 112 9.82 11.15 -5.43
CA PHE A 112 11.10 11.70 -5.87
C PHE A 112 11.57 11.05 -7.18
N TYR A 113 11.50 9.74 -7.31
CA TYR A 113 11.84 9.05 -8.56
C TYR A 113 10.85 9.37 -9.68
N PHE A 114 9.56 9.41 -9.37
CA PHE A 114 8.51 9.75 -10.32
C PHE A 114 8.70 11.16 -10.92
N SER A 115 9.17 12.10 -10.10
CA SER A 115 9.43 13.49 -10.51
C SER A 115 10.76 13.71 -11.21
N HIS A 116 11.55 12.65 -11.42
CA HIS A 116 12.93 12.71 -11.95
C HIS A 116 13.84 13.63 -11.12
N MET A 117 13.64 13.71 -9.82
CA MET A 117 14.43 14.55 -8.93
C MET A 117 15.89 14.10 -8.88
N GLU A 118 16.17 12.79 -9.04
CA GLU A 118 17.49 12.21 -9.08
C GLU A 118 18.35 12.85 -10.20
N GLU A 119 17.76 13.08 -11.38
CA GLU A 119 18.44 13.65 -12.54
C GLU A 119 18.51 15.17 -12.48
N ARG A 120 17.43 15.81 -12.04
CA ARG A 120 17.30 17.28 -12.04
C ARG A 120 18.05 17.95 -10.90
N ARG A 121 18.09 17.35 -9.72
CA ARG A 121 18.69 17.91 -8.50
C ARG A 121 19.37 16.81 -7.68
N PRO A 122 20.48 16.24 -8.17
CA PRO A 122 21.10 15.04 -7.58
C PRO A 122 21.56 15.24 -6.13
N ILE A 123 22.06 16.41 -5.80
CA ILE A 123 22.53 16.71 -4.42
C ILE A 123 21.31 16.75 -3.47
N LEU A 124 20.28 17.51 -3.84
CA LEU A 124 19.04 17.60 -3.03
C LEU A 124 18.36 16.24 -2.89
N PHE A 125 18.30 15.47 -3.98
CA PHE A 125 17.73 14.13 -3.95
C PHE A 125 18.49 13.20 -2.97
N ARG A 126 19.82 13.23 -2.97
CA ARG A 126 20.63 12.39 -2.08
C ARG A 126 20.31 12.65 -0.61
N TRP A 127 20.21 13.92 -0.23
CA TRP A 127 19.85 14.30 1.14
C TRP A 127 18.37 14.05 1.45
N ALA A 128 17.46 14.45 0.56
CA ALA A 128 16.03 14.28 0.76
C ALA A 128 15.64 12.82 0.96
N ARG A 129 16.23 11.89 0.20
CA ARG A 129 15.98 10.45 0.33
C ARG A 129 16.32 9.88 1.71
N VAL A 130 17.31 10.44 2.39
CA VAL A 130 17.69 10.03 3.75
C VAL A 130 16.87 10.79 4.79
N LEU A 131 16.79 12.12 4.64
CA LEU A 131 16.10 12.99 5.59
C LEU A 131 14.60 12.70 5.71
N VAL A 132 13.99 12.15 4.67
CA VAL A 132 12.58 11.77 4.68
C VAL A 132 12.25 10.71 5.75
N PHE A 133 13.22 9.91 6.18
CA PHE A 133 13.02 8.91 7.24
C PHE A 133 13.36 9.42 8.64
N VAL A 134 14.02 10.57 8.78
CA VAL A 134 14.38 11.13 10.08
C VAL A 134 13.15 11.41 10.95
N PRO A 135 12.06 12.03 10.46
CA PRO A 135 10.86 12.20 11.28
C PRO A 135 10.23 10.87 11.71
N ALA A 136 10.31 9.82 10.88
CA ALA A 136 9.85 8.49 11.26
C ALA A 136 10.65 7.90 12.43
N LEU A 137 11.97 8.09 12.44
CA LEU A 137 12.84 7.66 13.54
C LEU A 137 12.54 8.46 14.82
N VAL A 138 12.41 9.78 14.73
CA VAL A 138 12.03 10.63 15.86
C VAL A 138 10.67 10.21 16.43
N PHE A 139 9.69 9.95 15.55
CA PHE A 139 8.38 9.49 15.96
C PHE A 139 8.43 8.12 16.65
N GLY A 140 9.26 7.20 16.16
CA GLY A 140 9.47 5.88 16.77
C GLY A 140 10.20 5.92 18.12
N ILE A 141 11.00 6.99 18.38
CA ILE A 141 11.63 7.23 19.70
C ILE A 141 10.61 7.80 20.69
N LEU A 142 9.78 8.76 20.25
CA LEU A 142 8.75 9.39 21.09
C LEU A 142 7.60 8.43 21.40
N TYR A 143 7.23 7.63 20.42
CA TYR A 143 6.14 6.65 20.48
C TYR A 143 6.66 5.28 20.04
N PRO A 144 7.16 4.47 20.98
CA PRO A 144 7.73 3.16 20.68
C PRO A 144 6.80 2.28 19.82
N TYR A 145 7.35 1.69 18.75
CA TYR A 145 6.60 0.97 17.73
C TYR A 145 5.87 -0.28 18.25
N TRP A 146 6.32 -0.85 19.37
CA TRP A 146 5.68 -2.03 19.98
C TRP A 146 4.43 -1.70 20.81
N ASP A 147 4.17 -0.42 21.11
CA ASP A 147 3.05 0.05 21.94
C ASP A 147 2.06 0.92 21.13
N THR A 148 2.17 0.99 19.81
CA THR A 148 1.31 1.85 18.98
C THR A 148 -0.18 1.55 19.14
N ARG A 149 -0.55 0.29 19.44
CA ARG A 149 -1.94 -0.07 19.73
C ARG A 149 -2.46 0.61 21.00
N TYR A 150 -1.63 0.67 22.03
CA TYR A 150 -1.97 1.37 23.28
C TYR A 150 -2.17 2.87 23.02
N TYR A 151 -1.23 3.51 22.31
CA TYR A 151 -1.36 4.92 21.96
C TYR A 151 -2.59 5.21 21.10
N GLN A 152 -2.92 4.37 20.15
CA GLN A 152 -4.14 4.51 19.36
C GLN A 152 -5.42 4.50 20.20
N LEU A 153 -5.47 3.73 21.26
CA LEU A 153 -6.65 3.59 22.08
C LEU A 153 -6.78 4.66 23.14
N TYR A 154 -5.66 5.11 23.71
CA TYR A 154 -5.65 5.90 24.95
C TYR A 154 -4.97 7.26 24.82
N ASP A 155 -4.21 7.52 23.74
CA ASP A 155 -3.48 8.78 23.57
C ASP A 155 -3.99 9.56 22.35
N ARG A 156 -4.86 10.54 22.61
CA ARG A 156 -5.35 11.44 21.56
C ARG A 156 -4.23 12.28 20.95
N THR A 157 -3.20 12.64 21.72
CA THR A 157 -2.07 13.44 21.24
C THR A 157 -1.26 12.67 20.23
N TYR A 158 -1.02 11.37 20.49
CA TYR A 158 -0.41 10.47 19.52
C TYR A 158 -1.16 10.48 18.19
N TYR A 159 -2.50 10.35 18.24
CA TYR A 159 -3.32 10.32 17.03
C TYR A 159 -3.23 11.61 16.24
N LEU A 160 -3.25 12.76 16.92
CA LEU A 160 -3.09 14.07 16.29
C LEU A 160 -1.70 14.22 15.66
N CYS A 161 -0.64 13.86 16.37
CA CYS A 161 0.73 13.89 15.85
C CYS A 161 0.90 12.98 14.64
N ALA A 162 0.34 11.75 14.68
CA ALA A 162 0.37 10.82 13.57
C ALA A 162 -0.41 11.34 12.35
N ALA A 163 -1.56 11.98 12.57
CA ALA A 163 -2.34 12.60 11.50
C ALA A 163 -1.57 13.74 10.82
N ILE A 164 -1.04 14.68 11.59
CA ILE A 164 -0.27 15.82 11.07
C ILE A 164 0.95 15.30 10.29
N TYR A 165 1.68 14.35 10.87
CA TYR A 165 2.82 13.72 10.25
C TYR A 165 2.46 13.14 8.87
N ASN A 166 1.46 12.27 8.81
CA ASN A 166 1.07 11.62 7.55
C ASN A 166 0.48 12.61 6.53
N TRP A 167 -0.26 13.63 6.97
CA TRP A 167 -0.82 14.66 6.08
C TRP A 167 0.26 15.53 5.46
N ILE A 168 1.31 15.90 6.20
CA ILE A 168 2.44 16.65 5.63
C ILE A 168 3.08 15.85 4.48
N TYR A 169 3.33 14.56 4.69
CA TYR A 169 3.86 13.70 3.62
C TYR A 169 2.88 13.54 2.46
N GLY A 170 1.57 13.42 2.74
CA GLY A 170 0.52 13.36 1.72
C GLY A 170 0.49 14.60 0.84
N VAL A 171 0.57 15.79 1.44
CA VAL A 171 0.65 17.07 0.71
C VAL A 171 1.94 17.15 -0.13
N LEU A 172 3.10 16.81 0.45
CA LEU A 172 4.37 16.82 -0.27
C LEU A 172 4.35 15.86 -1.47
N LEU A 173 3.82 14.65 -1.29
CA LEU A 173 3.66 13.69 -2.38
C LEU A 173 2.72 14.23 -3.47
N THR A 174 1.60 14.82 -3.09
CA THR A 174 0.65 15.44 -4.02
C THR A 174 1.30 16.53 -4.84
N VAL A 175 2.03 17.44 -4.20
CA VAL A 175 2.76 18.53 -4.88
C VAL A 175 3.78 17.95 -5.88
N LEU A 176 4.51 16.91 -5.51
CA LEU A 176 5.48 16.27 -6.42
C LEU A 176 4.81 15.63 -7.64
N LEU A 177 3.75 14.86 -7.43
CA LEU A 177 3.06 14.16 -8.51
C LEU A 177 2.34 15.15 -9.43
N LEU A 178 1.55 16.06 -8.88
CA LEU A 178 0.83 17.07 -9.68
C LEU A 178 1.79 18.07 -10.34
N GLY A 179 2.86 18.48 -9.66
CA GLY A 179 3.90 19.34 -10.23
C GLY A 179 4.64 18.67 -11.40
N THR A 180 4.78 17.34 -11.35
CA THR A 180 5.34 16.56 -12.48
C THR A 180 4.36 16.53 -13.64
N LEU A 181 3.08 16.27 -13.37
CA LEU A 181 2.03 16.29 -14.40
C LEU A 181 1.92 17.65 -15.09
N TRP A 182 1.98 18.72 -14.33
CA TRP A 182 1.94 20.07 -14.90
C TRP A 182 3.09 20.32 -15.87
N ARG A 183 4.30 19.89 -15.52
CA ARG A 183 5.51 20.07 -16.34
C ARG A 183 5.51 19.21 -17.60
N GLU A 184 4.87 18.06 -17.55
CA GLU A 184 4.85 17.11 -18.67
C GLU A 184 3.58 17.21 -19.51
N ARG A 185 2.81 18.26 -19.34
CA ARG A 185 1.62 18.55 -20.13
C ARG A 185 1.98 18.62 -21.62
N GLY A 186 1.25 17.86 -22.45
CA GLY A 186 1.49 17.79 -23.88
C GLY A 186 2.54 16.75 -24.33
N THR A 187 3.20 16.05 -23.40
CA THR A 187 4.11 14.96 -23.75
C THR A 187 3.35 13.63 -23.93
N PRO A 188 3.90 12.67 -24.73
CA PRO A 188 3.29 11.35 -24.89
C PRO A 188 3.10 10.59 -23.56
N VAL A 189 3.99 10.83 -22.58
CA VAL A 189 3.98 10.15 -21.28
C VAL A 189 2.99 10.76 -20.28
N TYR A 190 2.40 11.93 -20.60
CA TYR A 190 1.47 12.63 -19.68
C TYR A 190 0.32 11.75 -19.24
N ARG A 191 -0.35 11.06 -20.18
CA ARG A 191 -1.50 10.20 -19.87
C ARG A 191 -1.13 9.08 -18.92
N GLN A 192 0.01 8.43 -19.14
CA GLN A 192 0.51 7.35 -18.29
C GLN A 192 0.82 7.87 -16.88
N LYS A 193 1.50 9.01 -16.77
CA LYS A 193 1.82 9.62 -15.47
C LYS A 193 0.57 10.12 -14.73
N MET A 194 -0.41 10.65 -15.45
CA MET A 194 -1.71 11.01 -14.86
C MET A 194 -2.40 9.80 -14.23
N MET A 195 -2.42 8.66 -14.96
CA MET A 195 -3.00 7.42 -14.44
C MET A 195 -2.28 6.95 -13.18
N VAL A 196 -0.94 6.95 -13.16
CA VAL A 196 -0.16 6.60 -11.97
C VAL A 196 -0.48 7.54 -10.80
N SER A 197 -0.55 8.84 -11.07
CA SER A 197 -0.87 9.81 -10.00
C SER A 197 -2.24 9.58 -9.39
N VAL A 198 -3.26 9.28 -10.19
CA VAL A 198 -4.61 8.95 -9.70
C VAL A 198 -4.57 7.65 -8.90
N LEU A 199 -3.91 6.60 -9.42
CA LEU A 199 -3.77 5.30 -8.76
C LEU A 199 -3.10 5.39 -7.38
N VAL A 200 -2.22 6.36 -7.19
CA VAL A 200 -1.49 6.57 -5.93
C VAL A 200 -2.23 7.53 -5.00
N LEU A 201 -2.65 8.69 -5.51
CA LEU A 201 -3.20 9.74 -4.64
C LEU A 201 -4.60 9.41 -4.12
N VAL A 202 -5.47 8.79 -4.93
CA VAL A 202 -6.85 8.53 -4.51
C VAL A 202 -6.92 7.61 -3.29
N PRO A 203 -6.28 6.41 -3.27
CA PRO A 203 -6.33 5.55 -2.10
C PRO A 203 -5.58 6.15 -0.89
N ILE A 204 -4.46 6.86 -1.12
CA ILE A 204 -3.73 7.50 -0.03
C ILE A 204 -4.58 8.57 0.67
N TRP A 205 -5.20 9.48 -0.08
CA TRP A 205 -6.03 10.51 0.52
C TRP A 205 -7.29 9.94 1.17
N TYR A 206 -7.89 8.92 0.56
CA TYR A 206 -9.01 8.24 1.20
C TYR A 206 -8.59 7.63 2.55
N GLU A 207 -7.44 6.97 2.62
CA GLU A 207 -6.91 6.40 3.86
C GLU A 207 -6.60 7.48 4.90
N LEU A 208 -5.92 8.58 4.50
CA LEU A 208 -5.60 9.68 5.40
C LEU A 208 -6.85 10.36 5.98
N ILE A 209 -7.91 10.48 5.20
CA ILE A 209 -9.18 11.06 5.65
C ILE A 209 -9.92 10.06 6.55
N SER A 210 -10.09 8.83 6.10
CA SER A 210 -10.90 7.85 6.82
C SER A 210 -10.24 7.34 8.11
N ALA A 211 -8.91 7.14 8.11
CA ALA A 211 -8.19 6.63 9.26
C ALA A 211 -7.93 7.71 10.33
N PHE A 212 -7.70 8.96 9.92
CA PHE A 212 -7.32 10.01 10.86
C PHE A 212 -8.42 11.03 11.12
N LEU A 213 -9.03 11.63 10.07
CA LEU A 213 -9.96 12.74 10.24
C LEU A 213 -11.24 12.31 10.96
N ILE A 214 -11.81 11.17 10.59
CA ILE A 214 -13.03 10.63 11.23
C ILE A 214 -12.79 10.42 12.72
N HIS A 215 -11.65 9.85 13.08
CA HIS A 215 -11.30 9.61 14.48
C HIS A 215 -11.05 10.90 15.27
N LEU A 216 -10.31 11.87 14.67
CA LEU A 216 -10.04 13.17 15.31
C LEU A 216 -11.29 14.01 15.55
N LEU A 217 -12.28 13.90 14.65
CA LEU A 217 -13.59 14.56 14.82
C LEU A 217 -14.48 13.89 15.87
N GLY A 218 -14.05 12.75 16.43
CA GLY A 218 -14.82 11.99 17.40
C GLY A 218 -16.08 11.35 16.79
N LEU A 219 -16.13 11.22 15.47
CA LEU A 219 -17.22 10.55 14.79
C LEU A 219 -17.13 9.06 15.06
N LYS A 220 -18.27 8.45 15.39
CA LYS A 220 -18.32 6.99 15.53
C LYS A 220 -18.10 6.35 14.16
N ASP A 221 -17.02 5.59 14.04
CA ASP A 221 -16.73 4.82 12.84
C ASP A 221 -17.58 3.54 12.81
N PHE A 222 -18.84 3.69 12.39
CA PHE A 222 -19.81 2.60 12.35
C PHE A 222 -19.41 1.45 11.43
N PHE A 223 -18.65 1.74 10.37
CA PHE A 223 -18.36 0.81 9.29
C PHE A 223 -16.88 0.61 9.04
N LYS A 224 -15.98 1.08 9.95
CA LYS A 224 -14.56 1.18 9.65
C LYS A 224 -14.35 1.78 8.26
N ALA A 225 -14.63 3.07 8.14
CA ALA A 225 -14.65 3.79 6.87
C ALA A 225 -13.41 3.55 6.00
N TRP A 226 -12.24 3.30 6.61
CA TRP A 226 -11.01 2.94 5.90
C TRP A 226 -11.16 1.68 5.03
N GLN A 227 -12.06 0.74 5.38
CA GLN A 227 -12.30 -0.47 4.57
C GLN A 227 -12.95 -0.15 3.22
N GLY A 228 -13.58 1.02 3.06
CA GLY A 228 -14.02 1.52 1.77
C GLY A 228 -12.87 1.71 0.78
N ASN A 229 -11.64 1.91 1.27
CA ASN A 229 -10.45 1.97 0.44
C ASN A 229 -10.19 0.66 -0.33
N LEU A 230 -10.61 -0.48 0.22
CA LEU A 230 -10.46 -1.78 -0.44
C LEU A 230 -11.25 -1.86 -1.75
N LEU A 231 -12.44 -1.26 -1.80
CA LEU A 231 -13.22 -1.15 -3.05
C LEU A 231 -12.51 -0.26 -4.07
N ILE A 232 -11.96 0.87 -3.61
CA ILE A 232 -11.18 1.77 -4.46
C ILE A 232 -9.98 1.01 -5.02
N ILE A 233 -9.23 0.31 -4.18
CA ILE A 233 -8.07 -0.48 -4.59
C ILE A 233 -8.47 -1.57 -5.58
N LEU A 234 -9.59 -2.26 -5.39
CA LEU A 234 -10.10 -3.28 -6.32
C LEU A 234 -10.37 -2.70 -7.71
N ILE A 235 -11.07 -1.56 -7.78
CA ILE A 235 -11.33 -0.85 -9.03
C ILE A 235 -10.01 -0.45 -9.70
N LEU A 236 -9.05 0.04 -8.92
CA LEU A 236 -7.74 0.45 -9.42
C LEU A 236 -6.90 -0.74 -9.91
N ILE A 237 -7.01 -1.92 -9.27
CA ILE A 237 -6.36 -3.16 -9.74
C ILE A 237 -6.94 -3.56 -11.10
N ILE A 238 -8.26 -3.57 -11.25
CA ILE A 238 -8.92 -3.89 -12.52
C ILE A 238 -8.47 -2.92 -13.62
N PHE A 239 -8.44 -1.63 -13.30
CA PHE A 239 -8.01 -0.60 -14.22
C PHE A 239 -6.51 -0.75 -14.59
N TYR A 240 -5.65 -1.08 -13.62
CA TYR A 240 -4.23 -1.37 -13.88
C TYR A 240 -4.07 -2.56 -14.83
N LEU A 241 -4.73 -3.67 -14.54
CA LEU A 241 -4.66 -4.88 -15.36
C LEU A 241 -5.14 -4.60 -16.78
N TYR A 242 -6.28 -3.91 -16.95
CA TYR A 242 -6.79 -3.54 -18.27
C TYR A 242 -5.76 -2.75 -19.09
N ASN A 243 -5.09 -1.77 -18.49
CA ASN A 243 -4.08 -0.96 -19.18
C ASN A 243 -2.78 -1.74 -19.43
N ALA A 244 -2.40 -2.64 -18.54
CA ALA A 244 -1.23 -3.50 -18.71
C ALA A 244 -1.43 -4.47 -19.87
N PHE A 245 -2.64 -5.03 -20.05
CA PHE A 245 -2.97 -5.89 -21.19
C PHE A 245 -3.07 -5.12 -22.52
N LYS A 246 -3.62 -3.90 -22.50
CA LYS A 246 -3.86 -3.14 -23.74
C LYS A 246 -2.62 -2.52 -24.36
N GLY A 247 -1.61 -2.14 -23.59
CA GLY A 247 -0.47 -1.38 -24.14
C GLY A 247 0.82 -1.46 -23.35
N GLY A 248 0.82 -2.24 -22.25
CA GLY A 248 1.89 -2.24 -21.28
C GLY A 248 1.83 -1.01 -20.35
N PHE A 249 1.95 -1.23 -19.06
CA PHE A 249 1.86 -0.20 -18.04
C PHE A 249 2.94 -0.43 -16.97
N MET A 250 3.73 0.61 -16.63
CA MET A 250 4.82 0.53 -15.65
C MET A 250 5.80 -0.64 -15.88
N GLY A 251 6.12 -0.94 -17.17
CA GLY A 251 7.04 -2.02 -17.54
C GLY A 251 6.43 -3.42 -17.59
N ALA A 252 5.19 -3.60 -17.16
CA ALA A 252 4.45 -4.83 -17.39
C ALA A 252 3.86 -4.80 -18.81
N ARG A 253 4.49 -5.47 -19.74
CA ARG A 253 3.91 -5.84 -21.03
C ARG A 253 3.64 -7.32 -20.99
N PHE A 254 2.38 -7.71 -21.00
CA PHE A 254 2.02 -9.05 -21.38
C PHE A 254 2.16 -9.11 -22.91
N LYS A 255 3.30 -9.59 -23.40
CA LYS A 255 3.46 -9.90 -24.83
C LYS A 255 2.41 -10.97 -25.16
N HIS A 256 1.35 -10.58 -25.82
CA HIS A 256 0.72 -11.50 -26.74
C HIS A 256 1.74 -11.63 -27.87
N GLU A 257 2.48 -12.73 -27.90
CA GLU A 257 3.20 -13.14 -29.09
C GLU A 257 2.13 -13.47 -30.12
N ALA A 258 1.73 -12.46 -30.90
CA ALA A 258 1.10 -12.71 -32.18
C ALA A 258 2.24 -13.32 -33.01
N TYR A 259 2.20 -14.64 -33.20
CA TYR A 259 3.04 -15.33 -34.14
C TYR A 259 2.62 -14.85 -35.53
N ASP A 260 3.30 -13.85 -36.07
CA ASP A 260 3.17 -13.49 -37.46
C ASP A 260 3.97 -14.49 -38.27
N TRP A 261 3.24 -15.30 -39.01
CA TRP A 261 3.82 -16.21 -40.00
C TRP A 261 3.94 -15.45 -41.31
N ASP A 262 5.13 -15.50 -41.91
CA ASP A 262 5.30 -14.98 -43.28
C ASP A 262 4.54 -15.86 -44.28
N LYS A 263 4.39 -15.39 -45.50
CA LYS A 263 3.71 -16.10 -46.59
C LYS A 263 4.33 -17.47 -46.92
N ASP A 264 5.54 -17.73 -46.41
CA ASP A 264 6.29 -18.96 -46.61
C ASP A 264 6.28 -19.87 -45.38
N GLY A 265 5.45 -19.56 -44.38
CA GLY A 265 5.30 -20.37 -43.16
C GLY A 265 6.47 -20.33 -42.19
N LYS A 266 7.32 -19.29 -42.26
CA LYS A 266 8.41 -19.07 -41.30
C LYS A 266 8.01 -18.06 -40.25
N LEU A 267 8.37 -18.33 -38.99
CA LEU A 267 8.22 -17.41 -37.85
C LEU A 267 9.06 -16.15 -38.07
N VAL A 268 8.41 -15.02 -38.31
CA VAL A 268 9.06 -13.72 -38.35
C VAL A 268 9.26 -13.23 -36.91
N ASN A 269 10.46 -13.41 -36.39
CA ASN A 269 10.87 -12.91 -35.09
C ASN A 269 11.08 -11.40 -35.18
N GLN A 270 10.06 -10.58 -34.89
CA GLN A 270 10.22 -9.15 -34.65
C GLN A 270 10.74 -8.88 -33.25
N SER A 271 11.88 -9.44 -32.91
CA SER A 271 12.64 -9.03 -31.74
C SER A 271 13.75 -8.07 -32.17
N ALA A 272 13.41 -6.87 -32.56
CA ALA A 272 14.37 -5.77 -32.55
C ALA A 272 13.59 -4.45 -32.69
N GLN A 273 13.79 -3.65 -31.71
CA GLN A 273 13.54 -2.20 -31.60
C GLN A 273 12.54 -1.87 -30.48
N PHE A 274 13.06 -1.67 -29.32
CA PHE A 274 13.31 -0.44 -28.52
C PHE A 274 13.76 -0.84 -27.12
#